data_d0091f2dfd7768cf5464f93141202755
#
_entry.id   d0091f2dfd7768cf5464f93141202755
#
_cell.length_a   1.000
_cell.length_b   1.000
_cell.length_c   1.000
_cell.angle_alpha   90.00
_cell.angle_beta   90.00
_cell.angle_gamma   90.00
#
_symmetry.space_group_name_H-M   'P 1'
#
loop_
_entity.id
_entity.type
_entity.pdbx_description
1 polymer ?
#
loop_
_entity_poly.entity_id
_entity_poly.type
_entity_poly.pdbx_seq_one_letter_code
_entity_poly.pdbx_strand_id
1 'polypeptide(L)'
;MLQFIETVNSAVNNFIWGVPAMVCIFGVGLYLSLRTRFLQIRKFPYAIKTTIGRMFRKKNASDGALTPFQAVCTALAATVGTGNIAGVAGAIAIGGPGAIFWMWISAILGMCTKFAEVTLAVHFREKNADGDLVGGPMYYIKNGLGKRWMWLAYLFAAFGVLTVFGTGNATQVNTITTAINSALLDFHVISKDAVSTSNLIIGIVMAVLVALILLGGVKRIGQVTEKLVPFMALLYIVLAVGVIVINIRTIPTVFASIFEGAFKPSAVTGGIVGSMFTSMKKGVSRGIFSNEAGLGTGSIAHACADTQKPVKQGMFGIFEVFTDTIVICTLTALVILCSGTTIEYGAAAGAELTISGFTSAYGSWVSIFTAIAMCCFAFSTILGWGLYGARCIEFLFSEKVIKPFMVAYSLVAILGATANLGLMWNIAETFNGLMAIPNLIALFLLSGTVVRLTKEYFATEGAK
;
A
#
# COMPACT_ATOMS: atom_id res chain seq x y z
N MET A 1 -3.81 31.50 9.73
CA MET A 1 -3.85 30.18 10.35
C MET A 1 -3.65 29.05 9.35
N LEU A 2 -4.48 28.91 8.31
CA LEU A 2 -4.34 27.88 7.26
C LEU A 2 -2.97 27.88 6.59
N GLN A 3 -2.48 29.03 6.15
CA GLN A 3 -1.17 29.20 5.50
C GLN A 3 -0.02 28.74 6.41
N PHE A 4 -0.12 29.02 7.71
CA PHE A 4 0.87 28.55 8.70
C PHE A 4 0.85 27.01 8.81
N ILE A 5 -0.34 26.40 8.87
CA ILE A 5 -0.50 24.95 8.91
C ILE A 5 0.09 24.31 7.63
N GLU A 6 -0.18 24.88 6.47
CA GLU A 6 0.38 24.41 5.18
C GLU A 6 1.91 24.49 5.17
N THR A 7 2.47 25.61 5.62
CA THR A 7 3.93 25.80 5.64
C THR A 7 4.61 24.80 6.59
N VAL A 8 4.09 24.65 7.80
CA VAL A 8 4.62 23.69 8.77
C VAL A 8 4.46 22.25 8.26
N ASN A 9 3.27 21.90 7.76
CA ASN A 9 3.02 20.57 7.22
C ASN A 9 3.94 20.25 6.05
N SER A 10 4.14 21.18 5.12
CA SER A 10 5.03 21.01 3.96
C SER A 10 6.49 20.81 4.39
N ALA A 11 6.96 21.55 5.41
CA ALA A 11 8.29 21.37 5.93
C ALA A 11 8.49 19.99 6.57
N VAL A 12 7.51 19.53 7.38
CA VAL A 12 7.52 18.22 8.02
C VAL A 12 7.39 17.11 6.95
N ASN A 13 6.50 17.24 5.99
CA ASN A 13 6.31 16.28 4.90
C ASN A 13 7.58 16.12 4.06
N ASN A 14 8.22 17.24 3.66
CA ASN A 14 9.47 17.22 2.92
C ASN A 14 10.63 16.57 3.69
N PHE A 15 10.65 16.72 5.03
CA PHE A 15 11.64 16.05 5.88
C PHE A 15 11.38 14.54 5.95
N ILE A 16 10.13 14.14 6.19
CA ILE A 16 9.72 12.73 6.38
C ILE A 16 9.81 11.93 5.08
N TRP A 17 9.35 12.49 3.95
CA TRP A 17 9.50 11.86 2.63
C TRP A 17 10.80 12.28 1.93
N GLY A 18 11.68 12.96 2.66
CA GLY A 18 12.99 13.36 2.23
C GLY A 18 14.06 12.31 2.45
N VAL A 19 15.32 12.74 2.29
CA VAL A 19 16.51 11.90 2.43
C VAL A 19 16.61 11.20 3.78
N PRO A 20 16.33 11.87 4.95
CA PRO A 20 16.52 11.24 6.24
C PRO A 20 15.66 9.99 6.44
N ALA A 21 14.36 10.07 6.11
CA ALA A 21 13.48 8.93 6.26
C ALA A 21 13.80 7.80 5.27
N MET A 22 14.15 8.15 4.02
CA MET A 22 14.61 7.14 3.06
C MET A 22 15.84 6.39 3.56
N VAL A 23 16.83 7.11 4.10
CA VAL A 23 18.04 6.50 4.68
C VAL A 23 17.68 5.58 5.85
N CYS A 24 16.76 5.99 6.72
CA CYS A 24 16.29 5.17 7.84
C CYS A 24 15.56 3.91 7.35
N ILE A 25 14.62 4.04 6.42
CA ILE A 25 13.82 2.91 5.92
C ILE A 25 14.74 1.92 5.15
N PHE A 26 15.59 2.44 4.26
CA PHE A 26 16.58 1.62 3.56
C PHE A 26 17.61 1.02 4.50
N GLY A 27 18.10 1.81 5.46
CA GLY A 27 19.09 1.36 6.44
C GLY A 27 18.54 0.21 7.29
N VAL A 28 17.32 0.30 7.80
CA VAL A 28 16.67 -0.78 8.57
C VAL A 28 16.40 -1.98 7.67
N GLY A 29 15.91 -1.77 6.44
CA GLY A 29 15.68 -2.85 5.48
C GLY A 29 16.96 -3.60 5.10
N LEU A 30 18.05 -2.88 4.84
CA LEU A 30 19.36 -3.46 4.58
C LEU A 30 19.93 -4.18 5.81
N TYR A 31 19.82 -3.56 6.99
CA TYR A 31 20.27 -4.14 8.24
C TYR A 31 19.54 -5.47 8.53
N LEU A 32 18.23 -5.52 8.39
CA LEU A 32 17.44 -6.73 8.53
C LEU A 32 17.80 -7.78 7.47
N SER A 33 18.02 -7.36 6.22
CA SER A 33 18.44 -8.24 5.13
C SER A 33 19.79 -8.89 5.41
N LEU A 34 20.76 -8.12 5.89
CA LEU A 34 22.07 -8.65 6.29
C LEU A 34 21.96 -9.60 7.49
N ARG A 35 21.21 -9.20 8.55
CA ARG A 35 20.99 -10.01 9.76
C ARG A 35 20.30 -11.36 9.46
N THR A 36 19.38 -11.38 8.50
CA THR A 36 18.67 -12.59 8.06
C THR A 36 19.35 -13.28 6.88
N ARG A 37 20.52 -12.80 6.45
CA ARG A 37 21.28 -13.31 5.30
C ARG A 37 20.47 -13.30 4.00
N PHE A 38 19.85 -12.18 3.70
CA PHE A 38 18.99 -11.98 2.54
C PHE A 38 17.90 -13.06 2.39
N LEU A 39 17.18 -13.30 3.49
CA LEU A 39 16.12 -14.30 3.56
C LEU A 39 15.10 -14.15 2.42
N GLN A 40 14.71 -12.91 2.11
CA GLN A 40 13.74 -12.58 1.08
C GLN A 40 14.15 -13.07 -0.32
N ILE A 41 15.45 -13.23 -0.58
CA ILE A 41 16.00 -13.81 -1.84
C ILE A 41 16.12 -15.32 -1.69
N ARG A 42 16.84 -15.79 -0.65
CA ARG A 42 17.15 -17.22 -0.49
C ARG A 42 15.91 -18.09 -0.26
N LYS A 43 14.91 -17.58 0.39
CA LYS A 43 13.67 -18.30 0.72
C LYS A 43 12.47 -17.80 -0.09
N PHE A 44 12.73 -17.03 -1.17
CA PHE A 44 11.67 -16.54 -2.06
C PHE A 44 10.81 -17.66 -2.65
N PRO A 45 11.38 -18.75 -3.20
CA PRO A 45 10.56 -19.87 -3.69
C PRO A 45 9.67 -20.48 -2.61
N TYR A 46 10.17 -20.56 -1.37
CA TYR A 46 9.40 -21.02 -0.24
C TYR A 46 8.26 -20.06 0.12
N ALA A 47 8.49 -18.75 0.08
CA ALA A 47 7.46 -17.75 0.32
C ALA A 47 6.32 -17.87 -0.72
N ILE A 48 6.65 -17.95 -2.01
CA ILE A 48 5.68 -18.13 -3.11
C ILE A 48 4.89 -19.43 -2.93
N LYS A 49 5.58 -20.56 -2.74
CA LYS A 49 4.93 -21.87 -2.54
C LYS A 49 4.00 -21.87 -1.31
N THR A 50 4.43 -21.22 -0.22
CA THR A 50 3.64 -21.15 1.02
C THR A 50 2.38 -20.32 0.82
N THR A 51 2.47 -19.20 0.11
CA THR A 51 1.33 -18.30 -0.14
C THR A 51 0.36 -18.91 -1.14
N ILE A 52 0.83 -19.26 -2.33
CA ILE A 52 -0.01 -19.84 -3.40
C ILE A 52 -0.64 -21.17 -2.94
N GLY A 53 0.13 -22.03 -2.25
CA GLY A 53 -0.38 -23.28 -1.73
C GLY A 53 -1.49 -23.12 -0.66
N ARG A 54 -1.65 -21.94 -0.07
CA ARG A 54 -2.74 -21.60 0.86
C ARG A 54 -3.98 -21.05 0.15
N MET A 55 -3.84 -20.42 -1.02
CA MET A 55 -4.97 -19.91 -1.82
C MET A 55 -6.00 -21.01 -2.15
N PHE A 56 -5.52 -22.24 -2.33
CA PHE A 56 -6.36 -23.38 -2.72
C PHE A 56 -6.82 -24.25 -1.55
N ARG A 57 -6.43 -23.93 -0.31
CA ARG A 57 -6.82 -24.68 0.88
C ARG A 57 -7.97 -23.99 1.59
N LYS A 58 -9.18 -24.52 1.45
CA LYS A 58 -10.32 -24.11 2.28
C LYS A 58 -10.04 -24.51 3.74
N LYS A 59 -9.80 -23.55 4.61
CA LYS A 59 -9.83 -23.69 6.07
C LYS A 59 -10.74 -22.61 6.62
N ASN A 60 -11.61 -22.99 7.54
CA ASN A 60 -12.32 -22.02 8.34
C ASN A 60 -11.35 -21.49 9.41
N ALA A 61 -11.31 -20.18 9.58
CA ALA A 61 -10.61 -19.56 10.71
C ALA A 61 -11.43 -19.73 11.98
N SER A 62 -10.77 -19.71 13.13
CA SER A 62 -11.42 -19.60 14.43
C SER A 62 -12.21 -18.30 14.54
N ASP A 63 -13.17 -18.23 15.47
CA ASP A 63 -13.90 -17.00 15.70
C ASP A 63 -12.94 -15.87 16.12
N GLY A 64 -13.19 -14.67 15.63
CA GLY A 64 -12.32 -13.50 15.86
C GLY A 64 -10.99 -13.48 15.08
N ALA A 65 -10.80 -14.42 14.13
CA ALA A 65 -9.58 -14.51 13.33
C ALA A 65 -9.86 -14.56 11.82
N LEU A 66 -8.83 -14.29 11.04
CA LEU A 66 -8.79 -14.46 9.58
C LEU A 66 -8.03 -15.73 9.22
N THR A 67 -8.36 -16.36 8.09
CA THR A 67 -7.43 -17.34 7.53
C THR A 67 -6.12 -16.63 7.13
N PRO A 68 -4.97 -17.32 7.08
CA PRO A 68 -3.73 -16.71 6.60
C PRO A 68 -3.84 -16.08 5.21
N PHE A 69 -4.68 -16.63 4.34
CA PHE A 69 -4.95 -16.07 3.01
C PHE A 69 -5.84 -14.83 3.09
N GLN A 70 -6.89 -14.82 3.90
CA GLN A 70 -7.70 -13.61 4.14
C GLN A 70 -6.86 -12.47 4.72
N ALA A 71 -5.93 -12.78 5.63
CA ALA A 71 -5.05 -11.77 6.21
C ALA A 71 -4.13 -11.13 5.17
N VAL A 72 -3.51 -11.92 4.27
CA VAL A 72 -2.71 -11.34 3.18
C VAL A 72 -3.55 -10.60 2.15
N CYS A 73 -4.75 -11.08 1.83
CA CYS A 73 -5.67 -10.35 0.96
C CYS A 73 -6.10 -9.01 1.57
N THR A 74 -6.32 -8.98 2.90
CA THR A 74 -6.66 -7.73 3.59
C THR A 74 -5.48 -6.76 3.61
N ALA A 75 -4.26 -7.24 3.79
CA ALA A 75 -3.05 -6.42 3.69
C ALA A 75 -2.84 -5.92 2.25
N LEU A 76 -2.96 -6.81 1.25
CA LEU A 76 -2.90 -6.42 -0.17
C LEU A 76 -4.03 -5.47 -0.57
N ALA A 77 -5.20 -5.58 0.04
CA ALA A 77 -6.30 -4.64 -0.18
C ALA A 77 -5.92 -3.21 0.20
N ALA A 78 -5.15 -3.05 1.27
CA ALA A 78 -4.68 -1.75 1.71
C ALA A 78 -3.52 -1.21 0.86
N THR A 79 -2.58 -2.08 0.47
CA THR A 79 -1.35 -1.70 -0.25
C THR A 79 -1.56 -1.57 -1.75
N VAL A 80 -2.27 -2.53 -2.39
CA VAL A 80 -2.56 -2.49 -3.83
C VAL A 80 -3.76 -1.55 -4.06
N GLY A 81 -3.46 -0.30 -4.29
CA GLY A 81 -4.43 0.78 -4.39
C GLY A 81 -4.08 1.77 -5.51
N THR A 82 -4.54 3.01 -5.34
CA THR A 82 -4.26 4.10 -6.27
C THR A 82 -2.77 4.42 -6.39
N GLY A 83 -1.96 4.08 -5.36
CA GLY A 83 -0.51 4.24 -5.37
C GLY A 83 0.19 3.45 -6.49
N ASN A 84 -0.30 2.25 -6.80
CA ASN A 84 0.24 1.40 -7.87
C ASN A 84 -0.04 1.95 -9.28
N ILE A 85 -1.01 2.83 -9.41
CA ILE A 85 -1.44 3.43 -10.69
C ILE A 85 -0.92 4.87 -10.77
N ALA A 86 -1.47 5.76 -9.96
CA ALA A 86 -1.11 7.18 -9.95
C ALA A 86 0.30 7.43 -9.37
N GLY A 87 0.71 6.67 -8.35
CA GLY A 87 2.03 6.82 -7.74
C GLY A 87 3.16 6.44 -8.69
N VAL A 88 2.99 5.39 -9.49
CA VAL A 88 3.96 4.96 -10.51
C VAL A 88 4.03 5.99 -11.64
N ALA A 89 2.89 6.49 -12.11
CA ALA A 89 2.82 7.56 -13.11
C ALA A 89 3.57 8.82 -12.63
N GLY A 90 3.32 9.25 -11.40
CA GLY A 90 4.02 10.38 -10.79
C GLY A 90 5.53 10.14 -10.56
N ALA A 91 5.94 8.89 -10.28
CA ALA A 91 7.35 8.55 -10.18
C ALA A 91 8.06 8.69 -11.52
N ILE A 92 7.44 8.21 -12.60
CA ILE A 92 7.97 8.30 -13.97
C ILE A 92 8.02 9.76 -14.43
N ALA A 93 6.95 10.51 -14.24
CA ALA A 93 6.85 11.91 -14.71
C ALA A 93 7.91 12.81 -14.05
N ILE A 94 8.15 12.66 -12.74
CA ILE A 94 9.09 13.53 -12.01
C ILE A 94 10.50 12.92 -11.94
N GLY A 95 10.60 11.61 -11.80
CA GLY A 95 11.88 10.90 -11.62
C GLY A 95 12.46 10.27 -12.89
N GLY A 96 11.70 10.31 -14.00
CA GLY A 96 12.04 9.60 -15.22
C GLY A 96 11.84 8.09 -15.13
N PRO A 97 12.04 7.34 -16.23
CA PRO A 97 11.90 5.87 -16.25
C PRO A 97 12.77 5.17 -15.21
N GLY A 98 13.93 5.73 -14.90
CA GLY A 98 14.86 5.19 -13.88
C GLY A 98 14.29 5.11 -12.47
N ALA A 99 13.24 5.88 -12.15
CA ALA A 99 12.57 5.77 -10.87
C ALA A 99 12.03 4.35 -10.61
N ILE A 100 11.69 3.61 -11.66
CA ILE A 100 11.20 2.23 -11.58
C ILE A 100 12.31 1.28 -11.07
N PHE A 101 13.54 1.45 -11.53
CA PHE A 101 14.68 0.69 -11.00
C PHE A 101 14.82 0.88 -9.48
N TRP A 102 14.72 2.12 -9.01
CA TRP A 102 14.82 2.43 -7.58
C TRP A 102 13.60 1.94 -6.78
N MET A 103 12.42 1.84 -7.40
CA MET A 103 11.27 1.16 -6.81
C MET A 103 11.57 -0.33 -6.60
N TRP A 104 12.22 -1.01 -7.55
CA TRP A 104 12.59 -2.43 -7.40
C TRP A 104 13.60 -2.64 -6.26
N ILE A 105 14.62 -1.78 -6.17
CA ILE A 105 15.59 -1.84 -5.06
C ILE A 105 14.88 -1.65 -3.72
N SER A 106 13.97 -0.67 -3.64
CA SER A 106 13.12 -0.43 -2.48
C SER A 106 12.30 -1.66 -2.09
N ALA A 107 11.66 -2.31 -3.06
CA ALA A 107 10.85 -3.50 -2.83
C ALA A 107 11.68 -4.70 -2.35
N ILE A 108 12.88 -4.92 -2.91
CA ILE A 108 13.77 -6.01 -2.48
C ILE A 108 14.14 -5.87 -1.01
N LEU A 109 14.47 -4.68 -0.55
CA LEU A 109 14.74 -4.42 0.87
C LEU A 109 13.44 -4.44 1.69
N GLY A 110 12.38 -3.86 1.15
CA GLY A 110 11.04 -3.82 1.74
C GLY A 110 10.46 -5.21 2.02
N MET A 111 10.73 -6.20 1.17
CA MET A 111 10.32 -7.59 1.42
C MET A 111 10.85 -8.13 2.75
N CYS A 112 12.10 -7.82 3.11
CA CYS A 112 12.66 -8.24 4.39
C CYS A 112 12.08 -7.45 5.56
N THR A 113 11.87 -6.14 5.36
CA THR A 113 11.22 -5.28 6.36
C THR A 113 9.81 -5.77 6.67
N LYS A 114 8.99 -5.98 5.66
CA LYS A 114 7.63 -6.51 5.79
C LYS A 114 7.61 -7.89 6.44
N PHE A 115 8.55 -8.78 6.06
CA PHE A 115 8.73 -10.07 6.73
C PHE A 115 8.94 -9.92 8.24
N ALA A 116 9.79 -8.99 8.66
CA ALA A 116 10.07 -8.72 10.06
C ALA A 116 8.83 -8.15 10.78
N GLU A 117 8.16 -7.16 10.18
CA GLU A 117 6.92 -6.56 10.70
C GLU A 117 5.85 -7.64 10.96
N VAL A 118 5.56 -8.45 9.96
CA VAL A 118 4.55 -9.51 10.05
C VAL A 118 4.94 -10.58 11.08
N THR A 119 6.22 -10.98 11.10
CA THR A 119 6.70 -11.97 12.07
C THR A 119 6.56 -11.46 13.51
N LEU A 120 6.93 -10.21 13.78
CA LEU A 120 6.79 -9.60 15.10
C LEU A 120 5.32 -9.40 15.48
N ALA A 121 4.49 -8.96 14.53
CA ALA A 121 3.07 -8.72 14.79
C ALA A 121 2.32 -10.00 15.18
N VAL A 122 2.61 -11.13 14.54
CA VAL A 122 2.02 -12.41 14.90
C VAL A 122 2.62 -12.98 16.19
N HIS A 123 3.91 -12.74 16.46
CA HIS A 123 4.58 -13.23 17.67
C HIS A 123 4.10 -12.50 18.95
N PHE A 124 3.91 -11.19 18.87
CA PHE A 124 3.55 -10.34 20.02
C PHE A 124 2.09 -9.93 20.08
N ARG A 125 1.22 -10.53 19.26
CA ARG A 125 -0.21 -10.25 19.26
C ARG A 125 -0.89 -10.70 20.55
N GLU A 126 -2.07 -10.15 20.79
CA GLU A 126 -2.93 -10.45 21.93
C GLU A 126 -4.32 -10.90 21.45
N LYS A 127 -5.17 -11.29 22.37
CA LYS A 127 -6.62 -11.37 22.19
C LYS A 127 -7.27 -10.21 22.94
N ASN A 128 -8.18 -9.50 22.29
CA ASN A 128 -8.98 -8.49 22.96
C ASN A 128 -10.12 -9.12 23.77
N ALA A 129 -10.94 -8.28 24.42
CA ALA A 129 -12.05 -8.75 25.25
C ALA A 129 -13.14 -9.50 24.44
N ASP A 130 -13.29 -9.20 23.15
CA ASP A 130 -14.21 -9.88 22.24
C ASP A 130 -13.63 -11.22 21.71
N GLY A 131 -12.40 -11.55 22.05
CA GLY A 131 -11.69 -12.75 21.60
C GLY A 131 -10.98 -12.61 20.24
N ASP A 132 -11.05 -11.44 19.62
CA ASP A 132 -10.39 -11.14 18.37
C ASP A 132 -8.86 -11.12 18.52
N LEU A 133 -8.14 -11.60 17.50
CA LEU A 133 -6.69 -11.45 17.41
C LEU A 133 -6.34 -10.00 17.04
N VAL A 134 -5.53 -9.36 17.87
CA VAL A 134 -5.08 -7.97 17.72
C VAL A 134 -3.56 -7.88 17.79
N GLY A 135 -2.96 -7.10 16.89
CA GLY A 135 -1.51 -6.96 16.83
C GLY A 135 -1.09 -5.82 15.90
N GLY A 136 0.18 -5.74 15.62
CA GLY A 136 0.78 -4.67 14.83
C GLY A 136 1.86 -3.92 15.62
N PRO A 137 2.38 -2.80 15.09
CA PRO A 137 3.47 -2.06 15.73
C PRO A 137 3.23 -1.70 17.19
N MET A 138 2.02 -1.22 17.53
CA MET A 138 1.68 -0.87 18.89
C MET A 138 1.80 -2.07 19.85
N TYR A 139 1.47 -3.27 19.40
CA TYR A 139 1.55 -4.48 20.24
C TYR A 139 2.96 -5.04 20.36
N TYR A 140 3.75 -5.08 19.29
CA TYR A 140 5.13 -5.54 19.44
C TYR A 140 6.05 -4.49 20.11
N ILE A 141 5.70 -3.21 20.09
CA ILE A 141 6.34 -2.20 20.94
C ILE A 141 5.97 -2.47 22.40
N LYS A 142 4.69 -2.61 22.71
CA LYS A 142 4.17 -2.88 24.07
C LYS A 142 4.80 -4.15 24.66
N ASN A 143 4.72 -5.28 23.95
CA ASN A 143 5.06 -6.59 24.45
C ASN A 143 6.52 -6.98 24.23
N GLY A 144 7.15 -6.43 23.20
CA GLY A 144 8.55 -6.72 22.86
C GLY A 144 9.55 -5.78 23.51
N LEU A 145 9.23 -4.50 23.61
CA LEU A 145 10.12 -3.48 24.20
C LEU A 145 9.73 -3.11 25.63
N GLY A 146 8.49 -3.38 26.04
CA GLY A 146 8.02 -3.19 27.41
C GLY A 146 7.57 -1.77 27.75
N LYS A 147 7.23 -1.56 29.04
CA LYS A 147 6.57 -0.33 29.54
C LYS A 147 7.28 0.98 29.22
N ARG A 148 8.61 0.97 29.20
CA ARG A 148 9.42 2.17 28.91
C ARG A 148 9.15 2.74 27.51
N TRP A 149 8.73 1.89 26.57
CA TRP A 149 8.50 2.26 25.18
C TRP A 149 7.03 2.46 24.81
N MET A 150 6.11 2.41 25.81
CA MET A 150 4.67 2.55 25.56
C MET A 150 4.30 3.86 24.85
N TRP A 151 5.01 4.95 25.14
CA TRP A 151 4.79 6.23 24.45
C TRP A 151 4.94 6.11 22.93
N LEU A 152 5.86 5.26 22.47
CA LEU A 152 6.09 5.00 21.05
C LEU A 152 4.93 4.23 20.41
N ALA A 153 4.32 3.28 21.17
CA ALA A 153 3.13 2.55 20.74
C ALA A 153 1.91 3.47 20.62
N TYR A 154 1.70 4.36 21.58
CA TYR A 154 0.65 5.38 21.52
C TYR A 154 0.85 6.34 20.35
N LEU A 155 2.09 6.75 20.09
CA LEU A 155 2.42 7.65 18.99
C LEU A 155 2.10 7.00 17.63
N PHE A 156 2.48 5.73 17.44
CA PHE A 156 2.12 4.97 16.25
C PHE A 156 0.60 4.90 16.04
N ALA A 157 -0.13 4.53 17.08
CA ALA A 157 -1.58 4.38 17.01
C ALA A 157 -2.28 5.73 16.75
N ALA A 158 -1.82 6.82 17.35
CA ALA A 158 -2.36 8.17 17.13
C ALA A 158 -2.14 8.61 15.66
N PHE A 159 -0.94 8.45 15.12
CA PHE A 159 -0.67 8.74 13.72
C PHE A 159 -1.50 7.86 12.78
N GLY A 160 -1.70 6.58 13.14
CA GLY A 160 -2.54 5.66 12.40
C GLY A 160 -3.99 6.16 12.29
N VAL A 161 -4.60 6.57 13.40
CA VAL A 161 -5.96 7.12 13.41
C VAL A 161 -6.09 8.37 12.55
N LEU A 162 -5.09 9.27 12.57
CA LEU A 162 -5.12 10.48 11.76
C LEU A 162 -4.95 10.19 10.26
N THR A 163 -4.08 9.23 9.93
CA THR A 163 -3.78 8.85 8.54
C THR A 163 -4.97 8.21 7.84
N VAL A 164 -5.72 7.34 8.52
CA VAL A 164 -6.75 6.53 7.86
C VAL A 164 -7.90 7.35 7.27
N PHE A 165 -8.24 8.49 7.86
CA PHE A 165 -9.29 9.36 7.34
C PHE A 165 -8.92 10.01 6.00
N GLY A 166 -7.65 10.39 5.84
CA GLY A 166 -7.15 10.99 4.61
C GLY A 166 -6.71 9.94 3.59
N THR A 167 -5.49 9.39 3.78
CA THR A 167 -4.86 8.45 2.84
C THR A 167 -5.68 7.18 2.65
N GLY A 168 -6.25 6.65 3.73
CA GLY A 168 -7.02 5.39 3.70
C GLY A 168 -8.44 5.53 3.18
N ASN A 169 -9.05 6.72 3.18
CA ASN A 169 -10.47 6.90 2.82
C ASN A 169 -10.68 8.05 1.84
N ALA A 170 -10.62 9.29 2.30
CA ALA A 170 -11.06 10.45 1.52
C ALA A 170 -10.36 10.54 0.15
N THR A 171 -9.05 10.29 0.08
CA THR A 171 -8.29 10.30 -1.18
C THR A 171 -8.69 9.16 -2.12
N GLN A 172 -9.03 8.00 -1.55
CA GLN A 172 -9.47 6.84 -2.32
C GLN A 172 -10.85 7.11 -2.93
N VAL A 173 -11.79 7.66 -2.16
CA VAL A 173 -13.12 8.02 -2.66
C VAL A 173 -13.03 9.11 -3.71
N ASN A 174 -12.16 10.09 -3.54
CA ASN A 174 -11.90 11.10 -4.56
C ASN A 174 -11.42 10.48 -5.88
N THR A 175 -10.55 9.49 -5.81
CA THR A 175 -10.11 8.76 -7.01
C THR A 175 -11.26 7.98 -7.66
N ILE A 176 -12.13 7.34 -6.85
CA ILE A 176 -13.33 6.66 -7.37
C ILE A 176 -14.24 7.65 -8.10
N THR A 177 -14.55 8.81 -7.50
CA THR A 177 -15.39 9.82 -8.14
C THR A 177 -14.80 10.34 -9.43
N THR A 178 -13.49 10.57 -9.44
CA THR A 178 -12.77 11.03 -10.65
C THR A 178 -12.84 9.97 -11.75
N ALA A 179 -12.58 8.71 -11.44
CA ALA A 179 -12.59 7.62 -12.40
C ALA A 179 -14.00 7.38 -13.00
N ILE A 180 -15.04 7.37 -12.15
CA ILE A 180 -16.43 7.20 -12.60
C ILE A 180 -16.87 8.38 -13.44
N ASN A 181 -16.63 9.62 -12.98
CA ASN A 181 -17.05 10.80 -13.71
C ASN A 181 -16.32 10.95 -15.05
N SER A 182 -15.03 10.61 -15.13
CA SER A 182 -14.31 10.60 -16.41
C SER A 182 -14.99 9.66 -17.39
N ALA A 183 -15.31 8.44 -16.98
CA ALA A 183 -16.03 7.50 -17.84
C ALA A 183 -17.42 8.01 -18.25
N LEU A 184 -18.20 8.56 -17.31
CA LEU A 184 -19.54 9.09 -17.60
C LEU A 184 -19.52 10.29 -18.55
N LEU A 185 -18.49 11.15 -18.46
CA LEU A 185 -18.27 12.28 -19.35
C LEU A 185 -17.83 11.82 -20.74
N ASP A 186 -16.89 10.85 -20.82
CA ASP A 186 -16.40 10.30 -22.09
C ASP A 186 -17.52 9.67 -22.92
N PHE A 187 -18.48 9.02 -22.24
CA PHE A 187 -19.66 8.44 -22.88
C PHE A 187 -20.87 9.37 -22.96
N HIS A 188 -20.71 10.67 -22.64
CA HIS A 188 -21.76 11.69 -22.68
C HIS A 188 -23.01 11.34 -21.85
N VAL A 189 -22.86 10.54 -20.78
CA VAL A 189 -23.97 10.15 -19.88
C VAL A 189 -24.35 11.30 -18.95
N ILE A 190 -23.38 12.10 -18.54
CA ILE A 190 -23.59 13.30 -17.72
C ILE A 190 -22.95 14.53 -18.37
N SER A 191 -23.47 15.73 -18.03
CA SER A 191 -22.82 17.00 -18.35
C SER A 191 -21.82 17.40 -17.26
N LYS A 192 -20.93 18.36 -17.57
CA LYS A 192 -19.97 18.91 -16.59
C LYS A 192 -20.66 19.51 -15.38
N ASP A 193 -21.85 20.09 -15.53
CA ASP A 193 -22.61 20.70 -14.44
C ASP A 193 -23.17 19.65 -13.46
N ALA A 194 -23.39 18.42 -13.94
CA ALA A 194 -23.90 17.31 -13.12
C ALA A 194 -22.81 16.60 -12.28
N VAL A 195 -21.52 16.91 -12.49
CA VAL A 195 -20.41 16.26 -11.79
C VAL A 195 -20.51 16.42 -10.27
N SER A 196 -20.90 17.59 -9.77
CA SER A 196 -21.05 17.82 -8.33
C SER A 196 -22.13 16.92 -7.70
N THR A 197 -23.26 16.77 -8.40
CA THR A 197 -24.36 15.87 -7.97
C THR A 197 -23.91 14.41 -8.03
N SER A 198 -23.21 14.02 -9.10
CA SER A 198 -22.63 12.69 -9.25
C SER A 198 -21.68 12.36 -8.09
N ASN A 199 -20.79 13.30 -7.73
CA ASN A 199 -19.87 13.14 -6.60
C ASN A 199 -20.62 12.86 -5.28
N LEU A 200 -21.67 13.61 -4.99
CA LEU A 200 -22.47 13.41 -3.79
C LEU A 200 -23.13 12.02 -3.77
N ILE A 201 -23.72 11.60 -4.89
CA ILE A 201 -24.37 10.29 -5.01
C ILE A 201 -23.33 9.17 -4.80
N ILE A 202 -22.18 9.27 -5.48
CA ILE A 202 -21.09 8.29 -5.33
C ILE A 202 -20.61 8.27 -3.88
N GLY A 203 -20.40 9.44 -3.25
CA GLY A 203 -19.98 9.53 -1.85
C GLY A 203 -20.94 8.85 -0.87
N ILE A 204 -22.26 9.03 -1.06
CA ILE A 204 -23.29 8.38 -0.24
C ILE A 204 -23.27 6.86 -0.45
N VAL A 205 -23.22 6.40 -1.70
CA VAL A 205 -23.14 4.97 -2.04
C VAL A 205 -21.89 4.34 -1.39
N MET A 206 -20.76 5.01 -1.52
CA MET A 206 -19.51 4.54 -0.91
C MET A 206 -19.60 4.49 0.61
N ALA A 207 -20.16 5.53 1.26
CA ALA A 207 -20.34 5.55 2.71
C ALA A 207 -21.19 4.37 3.20
N VAL A 208 -22.29 4.06 2.49
CA VAL A 208 -23.16 2.92 2.82
C VAL A 208 -22.44 1.58 2.62
N LEU A 209 -21.77 1.39 1.48
CA LEU A 209 -21.04 0.14 1.19
C LEU A 209 -19.91 -0.11 2.20
N VAL A 210 -19.14 0.93 2.51
CA VAL A 210 -18.06 0.87 3.51
C VAL A 210 -18.62 0.53 4.89
N ALA A 211 -19.68 1.21 5.33
CA ALA A 211 -20.34 0.95 6.61
C ALA A 211 -20.87 -0.49 6.71
N LEU A 212 -21.54 -1.00 5.67
CA LEU A 212 -22.08 -2.36 5.63
C LEU A 212 -20.99 -3.43 5.80
N ILE A 213 -19.80 -3.19 5.27
CA ILE A 213 -18.70 -4.16 5.35
C ILE A 213 -17.95 -4.00 6.68
N LEU A 214 -17.56 -2.78 7.04
CA LEU A 214 -16.73 -2.53 8.22
C LEU A 214 -17.46 -2.84 9.54
N LEU A 215 -18.75 -2.51 9.65
CA LEU A 215 -19.57 -2.83 10.82
C LEU A 215 -19.77 -4.35 11.00
N GLY A 216 -19.53 -5.14 9.97
CA GLY A 216 -19.50 -6.60 10.04
C GLY A 216 -18.21 -7.17 10.64
N GLY A 217 -17.25 -6.31 11.02
CA GLY A 217 -16.01 -6.67 11.70
C GLY A 217 -14.97 -7.35 10.82
N VAL A 218 -13.89 -7.81 11.45
CA VAL A 218 -12.71 -8.38 10.80
C VAL A 218 -13.05 -9.52 9.85
N LYS A 219 -13.95 -10.41 10.24
CA LYS A 219 -14.37 -11.58 9.46
C LYS A 219 -15.00 -11.19 8.12
N ARG A 220 -15.89 -10.19 8.13
CA ARG A 220 -16.54 -9.69 6.91
C ARG A 220 -15.55 -8.97 5.99
N ILE A 221 -14.67 -8.17 6.56
CA ILE A 221 -13.59 -7.52 5.80
C ILE A 221 -12.75 -8.58 5.09
N GLY A 222 -12.28 -9.62 5.80
CA GLY A 222 -11.52 -10.73 5.20
C GLY A 222 -12.28 -11.49 4.11
N GLN A 223 -13.57 -11.74 4.29
CA GLN A 223 -14.41 -12.42 3.28
C GLN A 223 -14.58 -11.60 1.99
N VAL A 224 -14.65 -10.29 2.10
CA VAL A 224 -14.75 -9.40 0.94
C VAL A 224 -13.39 -9.27 0.25
N THR A 225 -12.33 -9.02 1.00
CA THR A 225 -10.98 -8.81 0.45
C THR A 225 -10.40 -10.06 -0.21
N GLU A 226 -10.69 -11.28 0.32
CA GLU A 226 -10.22 -12.52 -0.31
C GLU A 226 -10.80 -12.79 -1.70
N LYS A 227 -11.93 -12.16 -2.04
CA LYS A 227 -12.56 -12.25 -3.37
C LYS A 227 -12.18 -11.05 -4.23
N LEU A 228 -12.24 -9.86 -3.66
CA LEU A 228 -12.01 -8.61 -4.36
C LEU A 228 -10.55 -8.48 -4.84
N VAL A 229 -9.57 -8.80 -3.98
CA VAL A 229 -8.15 -8.61 -4.31
C VAL A 229 -7.67 -9.51 -5.45
N PRO A 230 -7.92 -10.82 -5.47
CA PRO A 230 -7.55 -11.64 -6.62
C PRO A 230 -8.26 -11.22 -7.91
N PHE A 231 -9.54 -10.82 -7.82
CA PHE A 231 -10.31 -10.34 -8.97
C PHE A 231 -9.70 -9.07 -9.57
N MET A 232 -9.47 -8.04 -8.74
CA MET A 232 -8.92 -6.77 -9.21
C MET A 232 -7.49 -6.93 -9.76
N ALA A 233 -6.66 -7.74 -9.08
CA ALA A 233 -5.31 -8.01 -9.53
C ALA A 233 -5.29 -8.74 -10.87
N LEU A 234 -6.12 -9.77 -11.02
CA LEU A 234 -6.22 -10.52 -12.28
C LEU A 234 -6.70 -9.63 -13.44
N LEU A 235 -7.75 -8.83 -13.21
CA LEU A 235 -8.28 -7.90 -14.21
C LEU A 235 -7.18 -6.94 -14.66
N TYR A 236 -6.47 -6.33 -13.71
CA TYR A 236 -5.40 -5.39 -14.01
C TYR A 236 -4.23 -6.03 -14.74
N ILE A 237 -3.78 -7.21 -14.28
CA ILE A 237 -2.67 -7.96 -14.90
C ILE A 237 -3.02 -8.31 -16.34
N VAL A 238 -4.22 -8.82 -16.61
CA VAL A 238 -4.66 -9.20 -17.96
C VAL A 238 -4.65 -7.99 -18.89
N LEU A 239 -5.21 -6.85 -18.46
CA LEU A 239 -5.22 -5.62 -19.26
C LEU A 239 -3.78 -5.11 -19.50
N ALA A 240 -2.95 -5.07 -18.47
CA ALA A 240 -1.58 -4.58 -18.58
C ALA A 240 -0.71 -5.47 -19.47
N VAL A 241 -0.81 -6.80 -19.31
CA VAL A 241 -0.10 -7.76 -20.17
C VAL A 241 -0.55 -7.61 -21.63
N GLY A 242 -1.83 -7.35 -21.89
CA GLY A 242 -2.30 -7.11 -23.26
C GLY A 242 -1.63 -5.87 -23.89
N VAL A 243 -1.51 -4.75 -23.18
CA VAL A 243 -0.76 -3.56 -23.67
C VAL A 243 0.69 -3.93 -23.99
N ILE A 244 1.34 -4.69 -23.09
CA ILE A 244 2.72 -5.12 -23.26
C ILE A 244 2.89 -6.02 -24.50
N VAL A 245 1.96 -6.96 -24.71
CA VAL A 245 2.00 -7.86 -25.86
C VAL A 245 1.78 -7.10 -27.17
N ILE A 246 0.85 -6.14 -27.21
CA ILE A 246 0.63 -5.28 -28.38
C ILE A 246 1.92 -4.49 -28.72
N ASN A 247 2.65 -4.04 -27.72
CA ASN A 247 3.85 -3.23 -27.87
C ASN A 247 5.15 -4.02 -27.57
N ILE A 248 5.18 -5.33 -27.82
CA ILE A 248 6.28 -6.23 -27.40
C ILE A 248 7.65 -5.80 -27.95
N ARG A 249 7.67 -5.15 -29.12
CA ARG A 249 8.91 -4.67 -29.76
C ARG A 249 9.57 -3.51 -29.01
N THR A 250 8.83 -2.76 -28.20
CA THR A 250 9.37 -1.62 -27.42
C THR A 250 10.00 -2.06 -26.11
N ILE A 251 9.74 -3.29 -25.64
CA ILE A 251 10.20 -3.78 -24.33
C ILE A 251 11.73 -3.63 -24.14
N PRO A 252 12.60 -4.05 -25.08
CA PRO A 252 14.06 -3.91 -24.88
C PRO A 252 14.46 -2.46 -24.68
N THR A 253 13.91 -1.53 -25.47
CA THR A 253 14.19 -0.09 -25.36
C THR A 253 13.68 0.48 -24.05
N VAL A 254 12.50 0.05 -23.58
CA VAL A 254 11.92 0.48 -22.30
C VAL A 254 12.79 0.01 -21.13
N PHE A 255 13.23 -1.25 -21.11
CA PHE A 255 14.14 -1.71 -20.06
C PHE A 255 15.48 -0.98 -20.12
N ALA A 256 16.04 -0.75 -21.32
CA ALA A 256 17.24 0.06 -21.46
C ALA A 256 17.05 1.47 -20.86
N SER A 257 15.92 2.12 -21.15
CA SER A 257 15.61 3.45 -20.59
C SER A 257 15.44 3.44 -19.05
N ILE A 258 14.92 2.35 -18.48
CA ILE A 258 14.82 2.19 -17.02
C ILE A 258 16.20 2.09 -16.40
N PHE A 259 17.07 1.24 -16.94
CA PHE A 259 18.43 1.05 -16.40
C PHE A 259 19.33 2.28 -16.65
N GLU A 260 19.31 2.84 -17.84
CA GLU A 260 20.06 4.06 -18.14
C GLU A 260 19.55 5.25 -17.33
N GLY A 261 18.23 5.44 -17.28
CA GLY A 261 17.59 6.50 -16.55
C GLY A 261 17.77 6.41 -15.03
N ALA A 262 18.07 5.22 -14.48
CA ALA A 262 18.38 5.05 -13.07
C ALA A 262 19.66 5.80 -12.65
N PHE A 263 20.66 5.85 -13.54
CA PHE A 263 21.98 6.42 -13.26
C PHE A 263 22.24 7.70 -14.04
N LYS A 264 21.64 7.85 -15.22
CA LYS A 264 21.75 9.01 -16.11
C LYS A 264 20.36 9.49 -16.57
N PRO A 265 19.48 9.95 -15.67
CA PRO A 265 18.11 10.30 -16.04
C PRO A 265 18.03 11.42 -17.08
N SER A 266 18.96 12.35 -17.08
CA SER A 266 19.03 13.43 -18.07
C SER A 266 19.17 12.93 -19.50
N ALA A 267 19.86 11.81 -19.73
CA ALA A 267 20.02 11.22 -21.05
C ALA A 267 18.71 10.68 -21.64
N VAL A 268 17.79 10.26 -20.78
CA VAL A 268 16.52 9.62 -21.16
C VAL A 268 15.36 10.61 -21.16
N THR A 269 15.45 11.70 -20.39
CA THR A 269 14.38 12.70 -20.21
C THR A 269 14.66 14.04 -20.90
N GLY A 270 15.63 14.07 -21.83
CA GLY A 270 16.00 15.32 -22.51
C GLY A 270 16.56 16.42 -21.59
N GLY A 271 17.19 16.01 -20.47
CA GLY A 271 17.79 16.94 -19.52
C GLY A 271 16.85 17.43 -18.41
N ILE A 272 15.54 17.14 -18.48
CA ILE A 272 14.54 17.64 -17.50
C ILE A 272 14.77 17.04 -16.11
N VAL A 273 15.02 15.74 -16.02
CA VAL A 273 15.38 15.10 -14.76
C VAL A 273 16.90 15.17 -14.60
N GLY A 274 17.36 16.19 -13.90
CA GLY A 274 18.79 16.58 -13.87
C GLY A 274 19.71 15.67 -13.09
N SER A 275 19.22 14.80 -12.18
CA SER A 275 20.10 13.99 -11.33
C SER A 275 19.56 12.60 -11.00
N MET A 276 20.48 11.64 -10.89
CA MET A 276 20.23 10.30 -10.37
C MET A 276 19.52 10.34 -9.00
N PHE A 277 19.85 11.33 -8.17
CA PHE A 277 19.26 11.48 -6.87
C PHE A 277 17.75 11.78 -6.93
N THR A 278 17.31 12.58 -7.92
CA THR A 278 15.89 12.86 -8.14
C THR A 278 15.14 11.57 -8.52
N SER A 279 15.69 10.81 -9.45
CA SER A 279 15.13 9.52 -9.87
C SER A 279 15.05 8.54 -8.70
N MET A 280 16.14 8.40 -7.94
CA MET A 280 16.21 7.55 -6.75
C MET A 280 15.19 7.99 -5.69
N LYS A 281 15.16 9.28 -5.32
CA LYS A 281 14.23 9.83 -4.34
C LYS A 281 12.78 9.53 -4.69
N LYS A 282 12.39 9.75 -5.95
CA LYS A 282 11.01 9.53 -6.40
C LYS A 282 10.67 8.05 -6.48
N GLY A 283 11.56 7.21 -7.00
CA GLY A 283 11.34 5.77 -7.07
C GLY A 283 11.21 5.14 -5.69
N VAL A 284 12.13 5.44 -4.77
CA VAL A 284 12.11 4.92 -3.40
C VAL A 284 10.86 5.37 -2.65
N SER A 285 10.58 6.69 -2.65
CA SER A 285 9.42 7.24 -1.93
C SER A 285 8.11 6.61 -2.42
N ARG A 286 7.93 6.49 -3.73
CA ARG A 286 6.69 5.89 -4.29
C ARG A 286 6.64 4.38 -4.13
N GLY A 287 7.79 3.69 -4.13
CA GLY A 287 7.85 2.27 -3.78
C GLY A 287 7.39 2.00 -2.35
N ILE A 288 7.94 2.74 -1.37
CA ILE A 288 7.54 2.62 0.04
C ILE A 288 6.08 3.00 0.25
N PHE A 289 5.62 4.07 -0.40
CA PHE A 289 4.23 4.51 -0.31
C PHE A 289 3.27 3.43 -0.83
N SER A 290 3.64 2.70 -1.90
CA SER A 290 2.83 1.63 -2.46
C SER A 290 2.79 0.39 -1.56
N ASN A 291 3.96 -0.17 -1.21
CA ASN A 291 4.04 -1.45 -0.50
C ASN A 291 3.98 -1.33 1.04
N GLU A 292 4.01 -0.11 1.57
CA GLU A 292 3.94 0.19 3.02
C GLU A 292 5.02 -0.52 3.87
N ALA A 293 6.11 -1.01 3.27
CA ALA A 293 7.19 -1.64 4.01
C ALA A 293 7.99 -0.61 4.81
N GLY A 294 8.04 -0.78 6.12
CA GLY A 294 8.64 0.17 7.06
C GLY A 294 7.61 1.09 7.72
N LEU A 295 6.36 1.13 7.23
CA LEU A 295 5.26 1.85 7.88
C LEU A 295 4.60 1.02 8.99
N GLY A 296 4.67 -0.31 8.93
CA GLY A 296 4.11 -1.22 9.92
C GLY A 296 2.64 -1.56 9.75
N THR A 297 1.91 -0.84 8.90
CA THR A 297 0.46 -0.91 8.72
C THR A 297 -0.03 -2.30 8.34
N GLY A 298 0.52 -2.90 7.28
CA GLY A 298 0.12 -4.22 6.78
C GLY A 298 0.25 -5.32 7.84
N SER A 299 1.16 -5.18 8.79
CA SER A 299 1.35 -6.14 9.88
C SER A 299 0.12 -6.26 10.80
N ILE A 300 -0.74 -5.23 10.85
CA ILE A 300 -1.99 -5.22 11.62
C ILE A 300 -2.98 -6.27 11.07
N ALA A 301 -3.15 -6.33 9.74
CA ALA A 301 -3.99 -7.34 9.12
C ALA A 301 -3.43 -8.75 9.30
N HIS A 302 -2.12 -8.91 9.12
CA HIS A 302 -1.45 -10.20 9.31
C HIS A 302 -1.50 -10.72 10.74
N ALA A 303 -1.56 -9.85 11.74
CA ALA A 303 -1.71 -10.24 13.14
C ALA A 303 -3.05 -10.95 13.41
N CYS A 304 -4.09 -10.64 12.63
CA CYS A 304 -5.41 -11.29 12.72
C CYS A 304 -5.41 -12.72 12.14
N ALA A 305 -4.32 -13.19 11.53
CA ALA A 305 -4.27 -14.51 10.90
C ALA A 305 -4.32 -15.67 11.92
N ASP A 306 -5.17 -16.65 11.68
CA ASP A 306 -5.24 -17.90 12.49
C ASP A 306 -4.05 -18.81 12.20
N THR A 307 -2.92 -18.51 12.83
CA THR A 307 -1.67 -19.25 12.70
C THR A 307 -0.86 -19.22 13.98
N GLN A 308 -0.21 -20.32 14.32
CA GLN A 308 0.74 -20.41 15.44
C GLN A 308 2.20 -20.23 14.99
N LYS A 309 2.44 -19.96 13.70
CA LYS A 309 3.79 -19.90 13.12
C LYS A 309 4.08 -18.48 12.60
N PRO A 310 4.68 -17.59 13.44
CA PRO A 310 4.95 -16.19 13.05
C PRO A 310 5.77 -16.07 11.75
N VAL A 311 6.86 -16.82 11.65
CA VAL A 311 7.75 -16.80 10.48
C VAL A 311 7.04 -17.25 9.21
N LYS A 312 6.15 -18.25 9.31
CA LYS A 312 5.35 -18.69 8.17
C LYS A 312 4.42 -17.59 7.67
N GLN A 313 3.81 -16.81 8.58
CA GLN A 313 3.02 -15.64 8.20
C GLN A 313 3.91 -14.53 7.65
N GLY A 314 5.12 -14.35 8.18
CA GLY A 314 6.10 -13.43 7.63
C GLY A 314 6.42 -13.68 6.16
N MET A 315 6.40 -14.94 5.69
CA MET A 315 6.58 -15.26 4.26
C MET A 315 5.51 -14.65 3.37
N PHE A 316 4.28 -14.49 3.87
CA PHE A 316 3.23 -13.79 3.14
C PHE A 316 3.54 -12.29 2.97
N GLY A 317 4.26 -11.67 3.93
CA GLY A 317 4.72 -10.29 3.80
C GLY A 317 5.75 -10.12 2.67
N ILE A 318 6.60 -11.12 2.41
CA ILE A 318 7.49 -11.12 1.23
C ILE A 318 6.66 -11.16 -0.06
N PHE A 319 5.66 -12.04 -0.12
CA PHE A 319 4.77 -12.15 -1.27
C PHE A 319 3.96 -10.87 -1.50
N GLU A 320 3.49 -10.23 -0.44
CA GLU A 320 2.73 -8.97 -0.49
C GLU A 320 3.53 -7.88 -1.21
N VAL A 321 4.75 -7.58 -0.74
CA VAL A 321 5.61 -6.55 -1.34
C VAL A 321 6.02 -6.91 -2.77
N PHE A 322 6.30 -8.19 -3.03
CA PHE A 322 6.60 -8.67 -4.37
C PHE A 322 5.42 -8.44 -5.32
N THR A 323 4.21 -8.82 -4.92
CA THR A 323 3.02 -8.66 -5.76
C THR A 323 2.69 -7.19 -5.98
N ASP A 324 2.73 -6.38 -4.94
CA ASP A 324 2.45 -4.96 -5.01
C ASP A 324 3.42 -4.23 -5.95
N THR A 325 4.70 -4.29 -5.65
CA THR A 325 5.68 -3.41 -6.31
C THR A 325 6.36 -4.08 -7.49
N ILE A 326 6.88 -5.32 -7.34
CA ILE A 326 7.59 -5.97 -8.45
C ILE A 326 6.62 -6.38 -9.55
N VAL A 327 5.39 -6.81 -9.23
CA VAL A 327 4.41 -7.19 -10.26
C VAL A 327 3.58 -5.97 -10.68
N ILE A 328 2.71 -5.46 -9.81
CA ILE A 328 1.70 -4.47 -10.21
C ILE A 328 2.32 -3.14 -10.63
N CYS A 329 3.23 -2.57 -9.83
CA CYS A 329 3.87 -1.29 -10.21
C CYS A 329 4.72 -1.42 -11.48
N THR A 330 5.40 -2.57 -11.70
CA THR A 330 6.16 -2.80 -12.94
C THR A 330 5.23 -2.90 -14.14
N LEU A 331 4.09 -3.59 -14.02
CA LEU A 331 3.10 -3.64 -15.10
C LEU A 331 2.57 -2.25 -15.44
N THR A 332 2.26 -1.41 -14.43
CA THR A 332 1.86 -0.02 -14.65
C THR A 332 2.94 0.77 -15.39
N ALA A 333 4.19 0.63 -14.95
CA ALA A 333 5.31 1.30 -15.60
C ALA A 333 5.47 0.87 -17.06
N LEU A 334 5.35 -0.42 -17.35
CA LEU A 334 5.43 -0.95 -18.72
C LEU A 334 4.24 -0.47 -19.57
N VAL A 335 3.02 -0.39 -19.01
CA VAL A 335 1.86 0.19 -19.71
C VAL A 335 2.17 1.61 -20.14
N ILE A 336 2.68 2.46 -19.25
CA ILE A 336 3.01 3.85 -19.55
C ILE A 336 4.15 3.94 -20.59
N LEU A 337 5.23 3.23 -20.36
CA LEU A 337 6.46 3.37 -21.15
C LEU A 337 6.41 2.66 -22.52
N CYS A 338 5.65 1.55 -22.63
CA CYS A 338 5.53 0.81 -23.90
C CYS A 338 4.45 1.38 -24.83
N SER A 339 3.45 2.10 -24.30
CA SER A 339 2.28 2.55 -25.07
C SER A 339 2.55 3.70 -26.04
N GLY A 340 3.72 4.35 -25.94
CA GLY A 340 4.04 5.54 -26.72
C GLY A 340 3.30 6.81 -26.28
N THR A 341 2.61 6.77 -25.13
CA THR A 341 1.95 7.95 -24.54
C THR A 341 2.98 9.03 -24.21
N THR A 342 2.66 10.28 -24.55
CA THR A 342 3.52 11.43 -24.24
C THR A 342 3.61 11.62 -22.74
N ILE A 343 4.84 11.68 -22.21
CA ILE A 343 5.12 11.92 -20.81
C ILE A 343 5.68 13.34 -20.67
N GLU A 344 4.99 14.19 -19.92
CA GLU A 344 5.47 15.52 -19.56
C GLU A 344 6.41 15.41 -18.36
N TYR A 345 7.70 15.23 -18.62
CA TYR A 345 8.69 15.14 -17.56
C TYR A 345 8.79 16.47 -16.80
N GLY A 346 8.93 16.38 -15.47
CA GLY A 346 8.97 17.53 -14.56
C GLY A 346 7.60 18.03 -14.11
N ALA A 347 6.51 17.63 -14.78
CA ALA A 347 5.14 17.92 -14.35
C ALA A 347 4.59 16.82 -13.45
N ALA A 348 3.65 17.19 -12.55
CA ALA A 348 2.94 16.21 -11.76
C ALA A 348 2.00 15.38 -12.66
N ALA A 349 2.06 14.06 -12.56
CA ALA A 349 1.15 13.17 -13.24
C ALA A 349 0.47 12.22 -12.22
N GLY A 350 -0.75 11.86 -12.52
CA GLY A 350 -1.58 10.97 -11.73
C GLY A 350 -2.05 9.75 -12.54
N ALA A 351 -3.22 9.25 -12.21
CA ALA A 351 -3.80 8.07 -12.86
C ALA A 351 -4.12 8.30 -14.36
N GLU A 352 -4.34 9.54 -14.77
CA GLU A 352 -4.62 9.93 -16.14
C GLU A 352 -3.51 9.49 -17.12
N LEU A 353 -2.26 9.54 -16.71
CA LEU A 353 -1.14 9.07 -17.53
C LEU A 353 -1.20 7.55 -17.76
N THR A 354 -1.57 6.79 -16.75
CA THR A 354 -1.76 5.33 -16.88
C THR A 354 -2.97 5.01 -17.74
N ILE A 355 -4.09 5.74 -17.56
CA ILE A 355 -5.30 5.60 -18.37
C ILE A 355 -4.99 5.89 -19.84
N SER A 356 -4.22 6.95 -20.12
CA SER A 356 -3.76 7.28 -21.48
C SER A 356 -2.95 6.13 -22.09
N GLY A 357 -2.10 5.45 -21.31
CA GLY A 357 -1.35 4.29 -21.75
C GLY A 357 -2.27 3.12 -22.16
N PHE A 358 -3.30 2.83 -21.38
CA PHE A 358 -4.31 1.83 -21.77
C PHE A 358 -5.13 2.27 -23.00
N THR A 359 -5.56 3.51 -23.04
CA THR A 359 -6.37 4.07 -24.14
C THR A 359 -5.61 4.06 -25.46
N SER A 360 -4.30 4.36 -25.43
CA SER A 360 -3.43 4.29 -26.60
C SER A 360 -3.38 2.89 -27.23
N ALA A 361 -3.43 1.84 -26.40
CA ALA A 361 -3.35 0.47 -26.88
C ALA A 361 -4.70 -0.12 -27.27
N TYR A 362 -5.77 0.20 -26.55
CA TYR A 362 -7.07 -0.45 -26.70
C TYR A 362 -8.16 0.44 -27.28
N GLY A 363 -7.94 1.76 -27.37
CA GLY A 363 -8.96 2.75 -27.71
C GLY A 363 -9.81 3.18 -26.51
N SER A 364 -10.73 4.13 -26.73
CA SER A 364 -11.50 4.79 -25.66
C SER A 364 -12.41 3.88 -24.85
N TRP A 365 -12.84 2.72 -25.39
CA TRP A 365 -13.71 1.77 -24.69
C TRP A 365 -13.08 1.20 -23.42
N VAL A 366 -11.75 1.17 -23.32
CA VAL A 366 -11.03 0.68 -22.16
C VAL A 366 -11.20 1.55 -20.92
N SER A 367 -11.66 2.80 -21.09
CA SER A 367 -11.91 3.73 -19.96
C SER A 367 -12.89 3.16 -18.94
N ILE A 368 -13.89 2.36 -19.39
CA ILE A 368 -14.81 1.67 -18.47
C ILE A 368 -14.05 0.66 -17.60
N PHE A 369 -13.18 -0.15 -18.21
CA PHE A 369 -12.43 -1.19 -17.47
C PHE A 369 -11.39 -0.59 -16.54
N THR A 370 -10.73 0.48 -16.96
CA THR A 370 -9.79 1.20 -16.07
C THR A 370 -10.52 1.87 -14.91
N ALA A 371 -11.71 2.43 -15.14
CA ALA A 371 -12.54 2.97 -14.08
C ALA A 371 -12.97 1.87 -13.09
N ILE A 372 -13.40 0.70 -13.56
CA ILE A 372 -13.74 -0.44 -12.71
C ILE A 372 -12.52 -0.90 -11.89
N ALA A 373 -11.36 -1.04 -12.53
CA ALA A 373 -10.13 -1.42 -11.84
C ALA A 373 -9.75 -0.42 -10.75
N MET A 374 -9.79 0.88 -11.06
CA MET A 374 -9.51 1.94 -10.09
C MET A 374 -10.51 1.96 -8.94
N CYS A 375 -11.80 1.75 -9.22
CA CYS A 375 -12.82 1.63 -8.18
C CYS A 375 -12.54 0.43 -7.26
N CYS A 376 -12.18 -0.72 -7.82
CA CYS A 376 -11.84 -1.91 -7.04
C CYS A 376 -10.60 -1.67 -6.16
N PHE A 377 -9.53 -1.08 -6.71
CA PHE A 377 -8.31 -0.76 -5.98
C PHE A 377 -8.55 0.24 -4.85
N ALA A 378 -9.22 1.34 -5.15
CA ALA A 378 -9.52 2.36 -4.14
C ALA A 378 -10.47 1.82 -3.07
N PHE A 379 -11.51 1.08 -3.46
CA PHE A 379 -12.46 0.49 -2.51
C PHE A 379 -11.80 -0.54 -1.59
N SER A 380 -10.96 -1.41 -2.13
CA SER A 380 -10.21 -2.37 -1.31
C SER A 380 -9.31 -1.66 -0.30
N THR A 381 -8.65 -0.56 -0.71
CA THR A 381 -7.81 0.24 0.17
C THR A 381 -8.61 0.83 1.33
N ILE A 382 -9.82 1.35 1.07
CA ILE A 382 -10.71 1.86 2.13
C ILE A 382 -11.01 0.77 3.16
N LEU A 383 -11.27 -0.46 2.73
CA LEU A 383 -11.57 -1.57 3.64
C LEU A 383 -10.35 -1.98 4.48
N GLY A 384 -9.18 -2.10 3.87
CA GLY A 384 -7.94 -2.45 4.55
C GLY A 384 -7.52 -1.39 5.59
N TRP A 385 -7.54 -0.12 5.20
CA TRP A 385 -7.23 0.99 6.10
C TRP A 385 -8.30 1.19 7.19
N GLY A 386 -9.56 0.86 6.91
CA GLY A 386 -10.61 0.81 7.93
C GLY A 386 -10.28 -0.15 9.06
N LEU A 387 -9.75 -1.34 8.75
CA LEU A 387 -9.25 -2.27 9.75
C LEU A 387 -8.07 -1.70 10.53
N TYR A 388 -7.11 -1.06 9.85
CA TYR A 388 -5.94 -0.48 10.53
C TYR A 388 -6.35 0.61 11.51
N GLY A 389 -7.25 1.51 11.09
CA GLY A 389 -7.79 2.55 11.95
C GLY A 389 -8.54 2.01 13.15
N ALA A 390 -9.37 0.98 12.94
CA ALA A 390 -10.09 0.32 14.04
C ALA A 390 -9.14 -0.26 15.09
N ARG A 391 -8.08 -0.92 14.67
CA ARG A 391 -7.08 -1.48 15.61
C ARG A 391 -6.24 -0.41 16.29
N CYS A 392 -5.95 0.71 15.62
CA CYS A 392 -5.27 1.84 16.22
C CYS A 392 -6.14 2.54 17.28
N ILE A 393 -7.41 2.81 16.97
CA ILE A 393 -8.33 3.48 17.92
C ILE A 393 -8.67 2.58 19.12
N GLU A 394 -8.80 1.27 18.88
CA GLU A 394 -8.96 0.26 19.92
C GLU A 394 -7.79 0.29 20.92
N PHE A 395 -6.57 0.34 20.42
CA PHE A 395 -5.35 0.40 21.25
C PHE A 395 -5.28 1.66 22.09
N LEU A 396 -5.72 2.82 21.55
CA LEU A 396 -5.69 4.10 22.24
C LEU A 396 -6.75 4.18 23.36
N PHE A 397 -7.91 3.60 23.15
CA PHE A 397 -9.06 3.74 24.05
C PHE A 397 -9.60 2.38 24.50
N SER A 398 -10.42 1.73 23.69
CA SER A 398 -10.97 0.39 23.94
C SER A 398 -11.77 -0.10 22.72
N GLU A 399 -12.17 -1.38 22.72
CA GLU A 399 -13.04 -1.97 21.69
C GLU A 399 -14.41 -1.28 21.56
N LYS A 400 -14.91 -0.62 22.60
CA LYS A 400 -16.20 0.10 22.59
C LYS A 400 -16.24 1.24 21.58
N VAL A 401 -15.08 1.81 21.25
CA VAL A 401 -14.94 2.95 20.32
C VAL A 401 -14.90 2.50 18.86
N ILE A 402 -14.70 1.20 18.57
CA ILE A 402 -14.58 0.69 17.20
C ILE A 402 -15.81 1.02 16.36
N LYS A 403 -17.04 0.74 16.87
CA LYS A 403 -18.28 0.97 16.09
C LYS A 403 -18.52 2.45 15.79
N PRO A 404 -18.46 3.38 16.77
CA PRO A 404 -18.54 4.81 16.49
C PRO A 404 -17.47 5.29 15.49
N PHE A 405 -16.24 4.80 15.63
CA PHE A 405 -15.16 5.11 14.70
C PHE A 405 -15.47 4.63 13.27
N MET A 406 -15.97 3.40 13.10
CA MET A 406 -16.35 2.86 11.80
C MET A 406 -17.45 3.66 11.12
N VAL A 407 -18.42 4.15 11.88
CA VAL A 407 -19.48 5.04 11.37
C VAL A 407 -18.86 6.37 10.92
N ALA A 408 -18.06 7.02 11.77
CA ALA A 408 -17.37 8.26 11.42
C ALA A 408 -16.46 8.09 10.18
N TYR A 409 -15.68 7.00 10.15
CA TYR A 409 -14.81 6.66 9.01
C TYR A 409 -15.63 6.50 7.72
N SER A 410 -16.77 5.82 7.77
CA SER A 410 -17.64 5.64 6.60
C SER A 410 -18.22 6.95 6.08
N LEU A 411 -18.62 7.85 6.99
CA LEU A 411 -19.16 9.18 6.63
C LEU A 411 -18.12 10.08 5.95
N VAL A 412 -16.82 9.90 6.27
CA VAL A 412 -15.74 10.65 5.61
C VAL A 412 -15.67 10.36 4.10
N ALA A 413 -16.22 9.24 3.63
CA ALA A 413 -16.34 8.96 2.20
C ALA A 413 -17.15 10.06 1.45
N ILE A 414 -18.17 10.63 2.09
CA ILE A 414 -18.96 11.74 1.50
C ILE A 414 -18.09 12.98 1.36
N LEU A 415 -17.30 13.31 2.37
CA LEU A 415 -16.35 14.43 2.32
C LEU A 415 -15.28 14.20 1.25
N GLY A 416 -14.75 12.95 1.16
CA GLY A 416 -13.79 12.55 0.14
C GLY A 416 -14.31 12.73 -1.29
N ALA A 417 -15.60 12.49 -1.49
CA ALA A 417 -16.26 12.65 -2.79
C ALA A 417 -16.50 14.11 -3.18
N THR A 418 -16.76 14.99 -2.21
CA THR A 418 -17.33 16.33 -2.46
C THR A 418 -16.39 17.49 -2.16
N ALA A 419 -15.37 17.29 -1.31
CA ALA A 419 -14.48 18.35 -0.86
C ALA A 419 -13.20 18.46 -1.72
N ASN A 420 -12.61 19.67 -1.73
CA ASN A 420 -11.25 19.85 -2.22
C ASN A 420 -10.24 19.36 -1.17
N LEU A 421 -9.55 18.27 -1.48
CA LEU A 421 -8.74 17.53 -0.52
C LEU A 421 -7.26 17.98 -0.41
N GLY A 422 -6.83 19.04 -1.14
CA GLY A 422 -5.41 19.38 -1.27
C GLY A 422 -4.62 19.41 0.05
N LEU A 423 -5.08 20.22 1.02
CA LEU A 423 -4.43 20.32 2.34
C LEU A 423 -4.63 19.02 3.17
N MET A 424 -5.81 18.46 3.15
CA MET A 424 -6.12 17.21 3.88
C MET A 424 -5.27 16.05 3.39
N TRP A 425 -5.06 15.96 2.08
CA TRP A 425 -4.14 14.98 1.48
C TRP A 425 -2.73 15.14 2.03
N ASN A 426 -2.18 16.35 1.97
CA ASN A 426 -0.82 16.61 2.42
C ASN A 426 -0.64 16.32 3.91
N ILE A 427 -1.62 16.63 4.74
CA ILE A 427 -1.59 16.32 6.18
C ILE A 427 -1.62 14.81 6.41
N ALA A 428 -2.51 14.09 5.74
CA ALA A 428 -2.62 12.64 5.88
C ALA A 428 -1.35 11.92 5.39
N GLU A 429 -0.74 12.37 4.30
CA GLU A 429 0.54 11.85 3.80
C GLU A 429 1.68 12.09 4.81
N THR A 430 1.67 13.24 5.49
CA THR A 430 2.64 13.54 6.55
C THR A 430 2.50 12.57 7.73
N PHE A 431 1.30 12.34 8.23
CA PHE A 431 1.08 11.38 9.32
C PHE A 431 1.37 9.94 8.91
N ASN A 432 1.09 9.59 7.66
CA ASN A 432 1.47 8.29 7.11
C ASN A 432 3.00 8.08 7.19
N GLY A 433 3.77 9.06 6.77
CA GLY A 433 5.22 9.01 6.89
C GLY A 433 5.72 8.99 8.34
N LEU A 434 5.07 9.73 9.24
CA LEU A 434 5.42 9.76 10.67
C LEU A 434 5.24 8.40 11.35
N MET A 435 4.31 7.55 10.89
CA MET A 435 4.14 6.19 11.40
C MET A 435 5.40 5.33 11.23
N ALA A 436 6.22 5.61 10.22
CA ALA A 436 7.46 4.87 9.99
C ALA A 436 8.44 5.01 11.17
N ILE A 437 8.51 6.15 11.82
CA ILE A 437 9.50 6.42 12.88
C ILE A 437 9.36 5.42 14.03
N PRO A 438 8.21 5.32 14.73
CA PRO A 438 8.05 4.34 15.81
C PRO A 438 8.24 2.91 15.34
N ASN A 439 7.80 2.59 14.14
CA ASN A 439 7.93 1.26 13.59
C ASN A 439 9.39 0.87 13.33
N LEU A 440 10.16 1.73 12.67
CA LEU A 440 11.57 1.46 12.35
C LEU A 440 12.44 1.32 13.60
N ILE A 441 12.17 2.14 14.63
CA ILE A 441 12.84 2.02 15.94
C ILE A 441 12.56 0.65 16.54
N ALA A 442 11.30 0.21 16.52
CA ALA A 442 10.92 -1.09 17.06
C ALA A 442 11.54 -2.25 16.27
N LEU A 443 11.53 -2.18 14.94
CA LEU A 443 12.14 -3.19 14.07
C LEU A 443 13.65 -3.33 14.33
N PHE A 444 14.35 -2.20 14.47
CA PHE A 444 15.77 -2.21 14.78
C PHE A 444 16.06 -2.87 16.13
N LEU A 445 15.34 -2.47 17.17
CA LEU A 445 15.52 -3.00 18.53
C LEU A 445 15.09 -4.49 18.63
N LEU A 446 14.04 -4.90 17.95
CA LEU A 446 13.52 -6.26 17.95
C LEU A 446 14.14 -7.17 16.86
N SER A 447 15.10 -6.68 16.11
CA SER A 447 15.77 -7.45 15.03
C SER A 447 16.37 -8.77 15.50
N GLY A 448 16.89 -8.81 16.75
CA GLY A 448 17.37 -10.04 17.38
C GLY A 448 16.29 -11.12 17.53
N THR A 449 15.07 -10.71 17.91
CA THR A 449 13.90 -11.61 18.00
C THR A 449 13.52 -12.16 16.62
N VAL A 450 13.51 -11.32 15.57
CA VAL A 450 13.25 -11.77 14.20
C VAL A 450 14.25 -12.84 13.77
N VAL A 451 15.54 -12.60 13.99
CA VAL A 451 16.61 -13.55 13.63
C VAL A 451 16.47 -14.85 14.39
N ARG A 452 16.20 -14.81 15.70
CA ARG A 452 15.99 -15.99 16.54
C ARG A 452 14.82 -16.82 16.05
N LEU A 453 13.63 -16.22 15.89
CA LEU A 453 12.44 -16.91 15.41
C LEU A 453 12.63 -17.53 14.02
N THR A 454 13.34 -16.81 13.14
CA THR A 454 13.67 -17.33 11.80
C THR A 454 14.56 -18.56 11.85
N LYS A 455 15.61 -18.54 12.68
CA LYS A 455 16.51 -19.71 12.85
C LYS A 455 15.78 -20.91 13.44
N GLU A 456 14.99 -20.71 14.48
CA GLU A 456 14.19 -21.76 15.14
C GLU A 456 13.20 -22.40 14.16
N TYR A 457 12.51 -21.57 13.37
CA TYR A 457 11.53 -22.04 12.38
C TYR A 457 12.17 -22.94 11.32
N PHE A 458 13.26 -22.48 10.69
CA PHE A 458 13.91 -23.25 9.63
C PHE A 458 14.73 -24.42 10.15
N ALA A 459 15.15 -24.45 11.40
CA ALA A 459 15.73 -25.64 12.02
C ALA A 459 14.71 -26.78 12.17
N THR A 460 13.46 -26.43 12.53
CA THR A 460 12.37 -27.40 12.71
C THR A 460 11.71 -27.84 11.39
N GLU A 461 11.56 -26.93 10.41
CA GLU A 461 10.97 -27.26 9.10
C GLU A 461 11.99 -27.85 8.12
N GLY A 462 13.30 -27.59 8.31
CA GLY A 462 14.38 -28.20 7.52
C GLY A 462 14.68 -29.64 7.90
N ALA A 463 14.11 -30.12 9.00
CA ALA A 463 14.14 -31.51 9.41
C ALA A 463 12.94 -32.34 8.88
N LYS A 464 12.02 -31.69 8.13
CA LYS A 464 10.90 -32.30 7.39
C LYS A 464 11.08 -32.13 5.90
#